data_36730ba67ac77081e04a936907212d10
#
_entry.id   36730ba67ac77081e04a936907212d10
#
_cell.length_a   1.000
_cell.length_b   1.000
_cell.length_c   1.000
_cell.angle_alpha   90.00
_cell.angle_beta   90.00
_cell.angle_gamma   90.00
#
_symmetry.space_group_name_H-M   'P 1'
#
loop_
_entity.id
_entity.type
_entity.pdbx_description
1 polymer ?
#
loop_
_entity_poly.entity_id
_entity_poly.type
_entity_poly.pdbx_seq_one_letter_code
_entity_poly.pdbx_strand_id
1 'polypeptide(L)'
;VLIGAYDWFTNGHYAHYTNQYIFFMPDVMADDAMVNSTGNYNRFVSPYQYSITPSSTYSVDPWIGCYSLIDNCNAILDNLETLPESSERNRIEGESLALRTYAYHYLIRMYAKPVNKYPDNPGVILRLTSSTTDIPRSTVKDCYVQMVNDIEKACTLLTGTSSSSKCYITEQAAHGIAARIYLDLGDYTNGTSHANKALSEITLMSKADYKNKFCENNTETIWYFTCTSTDKQSFLSLPAFWYYCDQDSTYVKDGYSSLGVAKELIDIFDDTDIRKTLFVKIDGKYYKRNGSYVTCKINSRKNDDSDGTKGSGT
;
A
#
# COMPACT_ATOMS: atom_id res chain seq x y z
N VAL A 1 16.34 8.51 -11.85
CA VAL A 1 14.91 8.86 -12.03
C VAL A 1 14.03 7.74 -11.47
N LEU A 2 14.21 6.44 -11.85
CA LEU A 2 13.40 5.32 -11.37
C LEU A 2 13.42 5.19 -9.83
N ILE A 3 14.61 5.28 -9.21
CA ILE A 3 14.73 5.27 -7.73
C ILE A 3 13.90 6.42 -7.12
N GLY A 4 13.89 7.60 -7.75
CA GLY A 4 13.06 8.71 -7.32
C GLY A 4 11.56 8.44 -7.43
N ALA A 5 11.10 7.60 -8.37
CA ALA A 5 9.71 7.19 -8.45
C ALA A 5 9.29 6.29 -7.26
N TYR A 6 10.16 5.37 -6.84
CA TYR A 6 9.94 4.60 -5.61
C TYR A 6 9.97 5.49 -4.36
N ASP A 7 10.94 6.39 -4.28
CA ASP A 7 11.12 7.30 -3.17
C ASP A 7 9.96 8.26 -3.01
N TRP A 8 9.37 8.70 -4.11
CA TRP A 8 8.21 9.59 -4.09
C TRP A 8 7.05 9.03 -3.26
N PHE A 9 6.84 7.73 -3.27
CA PHE A 9 5.76 7.09 -2.52
C PHE A 9 6.04 7.00 -1.02
N THR A 10 7.29 7.15 -0.60
CA THR A 10 7.71 7.03 0.80
C THR A 10 8.14 8.34 1.44
N ASN A 11 8.75 9.26 0.70
CA ASN A 11 9.49 10.41 1.25
C ASN A 11 8.97 11.81 0.88
N GLY A 12 8.06 11.93 -0.08
CA GLY A 12 7.52 13.24 -0.47
C GLY A 12 6.60 13.86 0.59
N HIS A 13 6.44 15.18 0.56
CA HIS A 13 5.52 15.88 1.48
C HIS A 13 4.10 15.28 1.45
N TYR A 14 3.64 14.87 0.27
CA TYR A 14 2.36 14.17 0.07
C TYR A 14 2.46 12.66 0.23
N ALA A 15 3.63 12.07 0.19
CA ALA A 15 3.84 10.63 0.30
C ALA A 15 3.36 10.08 1.65
N HIS A 16 3.63 10.78 2.72
CA HIS A 16 3.13 10.48 4.04
C HIS A 16 1.63 10.25 4.05
N TYR A 17 0.86 11.24 3.57
CA TYR A 17 -0.60 11.20 3.58
C TYR A 17 -1.14 10.24 2.51
N THR A 18 -0.49 10.15 1.36
CA THR A 18 -0.86 9.21 0.32
C THR A 18 -0.79 7.77 0.83
N ASN A 19 0.32 7.38 1.42
CA ASN A 19 0.49 6.05 2.00
C ASN A 19 -0.51 5.78 3.12
N GLN A 20 -0.63 6.69 4.06
CA GLN A 20 -1.56 6.54 5.18
C GLN A 20 -2.99 6.36 4.68
N TYR A 21 -3.43 7.19 3.75
CA TYR A 21 -4.81 7.14 3.29
C TYR A 21 -5.09 5.94 2.39
N ILE A 22 -4.15 5.53 1.56
CA ILE A 22 -4.28 4.33 0.74
C ILE A 22 -4.38 3.07 1.61
N PHE A 23 -3.59 2.97 2.68
CA PHE A 23 -3.55 1.75 3.50
C PHE A 23 -4.59 1.75 4.63
N PHE A 24 -4.93 2.91 5.20
CA PHE A 24 -5.84 2.96 6.34
C PHE A 24 -7.29 3.19 5.98
N MET A 25 -7.57 3.96 4.94
CA MET A 25 -8.96 4.26 4.62
C MET A 25 -9.81 3.03 4.36
N PRO A 26 -9.34 2.00 3.64
CA PRO A 26 -10.12 0.79 3.48
C PRO A 26 -10.49 0.15 4.83
N ASP A 27 -9.53 0.03 5.76
CA ASP A 27 -9.78 -0.57 7.08
C ASP A 27 -10.70 0.31 7.94
N VAL A 28 -10.47 1.63 7.91
CA VAL A 28 -11.26 2.60 8.71
C VAL A 28 -12.69 2.73 8.21
N MET A 29 -12.91 2.60 6.90
CA MET A 29 -14.23 2.64 6.27
C MET A 29 -14.91 1.27 6.21
N ALA A 30 -14.25 0.20 6.64
CA ALA A 30 -14.80 -1.13 6.81
C ALA A 30 -15.07 -1.42 8.29
N ASP A 31 -15.41 -2.67 8.57
CA ASP A 31 -15.78 -3.12 9.93
C ASP A 31 -14.56 -3.62 10.74
N ASP A 32 -13.36 -3.51 10.20
CA ASP A 32 -12.13 -4.07 10.79
C ASP A 32 -11.50 -3.15 11.84
N ALA A 33 -11.67 -1.85 11.68
CA ALA A 33 -11.06 -0.85 12.52
C ALA A 33 -12.11 0.01 13.25
N MET A 34 -11.70 0.55 14.38
CA MET A 34 -12.44 1.57 15.10
C MET A 34 -11.55 2.79 15.32
N VAL A 35 -12.15 3.97 15.26
CA VAL A 35 -11.45 5.21 15.57
C VAL A 35 -11.62 5.54 17.05
N ASN A 36 -10.52 5.75 17.75
CA ASN A 36 -10.55 6.17 19.13
C ASN A 36 -10.87 7.67 19.22
N SER A 37 -11.74 8.05 20.12
CA SER A 37 -12.12 9.46 20.33
C SER A 37 -11.11 10.21 21.20
N THR A 38 -10.39 9.52 22.07
CA THR A 38 -9.47 10.12 23.03
C THR A 38 -8.07 10.20 22.46
N GLY A 39 -7.49 11.39 22.41
CA GLY A 39 -6.09 11.61 22.01
C GLY A 39 -5.79 11.46 20.53
N ASN A 40 -6.80 11.25 19.67
CA ASN A 40 -6.56 11.04 18.25
C ASN A 40 -6.50 12.32 17.40
N TYR A 41 -6.72 13.47 17.98
CA TYR A 41 -6.67 14.79 17.29
C TYR A 41 -7.55 14.84 16.03
N ASN A 42 -8.73 14.24 16.06
CA ASN A 42 -9.67 14.10 14.93
C ASN A 42 -9.14 13.30 13.72
N ARG A 43 -8.06 12.55 13.87
CA ARG A 43 -7.56 11.69 12.79
C ARG A 43 -8.56 10.61 12.45
N PHE A 44 -8.76 10.38 11.16
CA PHE A 44 -9.65 9.35 10.59
C PHE A 44 -11.13 9.45 10.98
N VAL A 45 -11.55 10.49 11.69
CA VAL A 45 -12.96 10.64 12.11
C VAL A 45 -13.86 10.79 10.88
N SER A 46 -13.51 11.65 9.93
CA SER A 46 -14.38 11.86 8.76
C SER A 46 -14.44 10.65 7.81
N PRO A 47 -13.36 9.90 7.55
CA PRO A 47 -13.47 8.60 6.88
C PRO A 47 -14.36 7.61 7.61
N TYR A 48 -14.17 7.46 8.92
CA TYR A 48 -14.94 6.53 9.75
C TYR A 48 -16.43 6.85 9.75
N GLN A 49 -16.79 8.13 9.71
CA GLN A 49 -18.17 8.62 9.67
C GLN A 49 -18.72 8.78 8.25
N TYR A 50 -17.98 8.42 7.22
CA TYR A 50 -18.36 8.64 5.82
C TYR A 50 -18.69 10.10 5.48
N SER A 51 -18.04 11.06 6.15
CA SER A 51 -18.25 12.50 6.00
C SER A 51 -17.10 13.22 5.29
N ILE A 52 -16.37 12.50 4.43
CA ILE A 52 -15.28 13.04 3.63
C ILE A 52 -15.84 14.03 2.60
N THR A 53 -15.22 15.20 2.49
CA THR A 53 -15.56 16.22 1.49
C THR A 53 -14.52 16.27 0.37
N PRO A 54 -14.86 16.81 -0.81
CA PRO A 54 -13.89 16.95 -1.91
C PRO A 54 -12.63 17.78 -1.55
N SER A 55 -12.74 18.71 -0.61
CA SER A 55 -11.63 19.53 -0.12
C SER A 55 -10.87 18.92 1.06
N SER A 56 -11.29 17.77 1.55
CA SER A 56 -10.62 17.07 2.63
C SER A 56 -9.24 16.58 2.19
N THR A 57 -8.24 16.63 3.07
CA THR A 57 -6.92 16.03 2.84
C THR A 57 -7.03 14.55 2.49
N TYR A 58 -7.99 13.82 3.05
CA TYR A 58 -8.28 12.42 2.70
C TYR A 58 -8.70 12.23 1.23
N SER A 59 -9.20 13.28 0.56
CA SER A 59 -9.54 13.25 -0.86
C SER A 59 -8.46 13.87 -1.73
N VAL A 60 -7.76 14.89 -1.25
CA VAL A 60 -6.81 15.69 -2.04
C VAL A 60 -5.43 15.03 -2.10
N ASP A 61 -4.90 14.61 -0.93
CA ASP A 61 -3.51 14.15 -0.85
C ASP A 61 -3.26 12.83 -1.61
N PRO A 62 -4.13 11.80 -1.52
CA PRO A 62 -3.93 10.59 -2.32
C PRO A 62 -4.02 10.84 -3.82
N TRP A 63 -4.89 11.77 -4.25
CA TRP A 63 -4.98 12.17 -5.64
C TRP A 63 -3.67 12.78 -6.14
N ILE A 64 -3.16 13.80 -5.43
CA ILE A 64 -1.91 14.47 -5.78
C ILE A 64 -0.74 13.47 -5.75
N GLY A 65 -0.64 12.67 -4.70
CA GLY A 65 0.46 11.72 -4.54
C GLY A 65 0.50 10.67 -5.65
N CYS A 66 -0.64 10.08 -5.99
CA CYS A 66 -0.71 9.10 -7.08
C CYS A 66 -0.39 9.73 -8.44
N TYR A 67 -0.92 10.92 -8.74
CA TYR A 67 -0.62 11.57 -10.02
C TYR A 67 0.84 12.05 -10.12
N SER A 68 1.47 12.41 -9.02
CA SER A 68 2.90 12.71 -9.02
C SER A 68 3.76 11.47 -9.29
N LEU A 69 3.37 10.30 -8.76
CA LEU A 69 4.02 9.04 -9.11
C LEU A 69 3.81 8.69 -10.58
N ILE A 70 2.59 8.87 -11.09
CA ILE A 70 2.27 8.64 -12.51
C ILE A 70 3.11 9.54 -13.42
N ASP A 71 3.26 10.82 -13.06
CA ASP A 71 4.08 11.75 -13.84
C ASP A 71 5.56 11.36 -13.85
N ASN A 72 6.11 10.97 -12.72
CA ASN A 72 7.47 10.42 -12.63
C ASN A 72 7.64 9.17 -13.51
N CYS A 73 6.69 8.25 -13.50
CA CYS A 73 6.71 7.08 -14.38
C CYS A 73 6.62 7.47 -15.85
N ASN A 74 5.74 8.42 -16.21
CA ASN A 74 5.62 8.91 -17.58
C ASN A 74 6.91 9.58 -18.06
N ALA A 75 7.55 10.41 -17.23
CA ALA A 75 8.82 11.03 -17.56
C ALA A 75 9.93 10.00 -17.87
N ILE A 76 9.91 8.84 -17.20
CA ILE A 76 10.82 7.73 -17.51
C ILE A 76 10.44 7.12 -18.86
N LEU A 77 9.17 6.79 -19.05
CA LEU A 77 8.66 6.12 -20.25
C LEU A 77 8.84 6.97 -21.51
N ASP A 78 8.61 8.28 -21.41
CA ASP A 78 8.79 9.24 -22.52
C ASP A 78 10.26 9.37 -22.97
N ASN A 79 11.21 9.01 -22.11
CA ASN A 79 12.64 9.12 -22.38
C ASN A 79 13.34 7.76 -22.57
N LEU A 80 12.61 6.66 -22.65
CA LEU A 80 13.22 5.32 -22.78
C LEU A 80 14.07 5.15 -24.04
N GLU A 81 13.73 5.83 -25.13
CA GLU A 81 14.46 5.75 -26.38
C GLU A 81 15.89 6.32 -26.29
N THR A 82 16.18 7.11 -25.26
CA THR A 82 17.54 7.60 -25.00
C THR A 82 18.47 6.51 -24.46
N LEU A 83 17.92 5.38 -24.02
CA LEU A 83 18.67 4.24 -23.53
C LEU A 83 18.82 3.19 -24.64
N PRO A 84 20.00 2.56 -24.78
CA PRO A 84 20.16 1.45 -25.70
C PRO A 84 19.30 0.26 -25.27
N GLU A 85 18.85 -0.52 -26.25
CA GLU A 85 18.15 -1.77 -25.98
C GLU A 85 19.01 -2.70 -25.14
N SER A 86 18.45 -3.13 -24.00
CA SER A 86 19.14 -3.96 -23.03
C SER A 86 18.15 -4.53 -22.00
N SER A 87 18.55 -5.55 -21.27
CA SER A 87 17.78 -6.06 -20.13
C SER A 87 17.54 -5.00 -19.07
N GLU A 88 18.48 -4.07 -18.88
CA GLU A 88 18.32 -2.95 -17.94
C GLU A 88 17.25 -1.96 -18.43
N ARG A 89 17.19 -1.64 -19.72
CA ARG A 89 16.11 -0.82 -20.29
C ARG A 89 14.76 -1.50 -20.10
N ASN A 90 14.68 -2.81 -20.39
CA ASN A 90 13.45 -3.58 -20.17
C ASN A 90 13.01 -3.57 -18.72
N ARG A 91 13.94 -3.68 -17.79
CA ARG A 91 13.68 -3.60 -16.35
C ARG A 91 13.13 -2.22 -15.98
N ILE A 92 13.77 -1.15 -16.44
CA ILE A 92 13.32 0.23 -16.15
C ILE A 92 11.92 0.47 -16.71
N GLU A 93 11.64 0.02 -17.93
CA GLU A 93 10.32 0.13 -18.54
C GLU A 93 9.28 -0.69 -17.74
N GLY A 94 9.56 -1.95 -17.46
CA GLY A 94 8.66 -2.84 -16.74
C GLY A 94 8.31 -2.34 -15.34
N GLU A 95 9.30 -1.90 -14.56
CA GLU A 95 9.07 -1.32 -13.24
C GLU A 95 8.24 -0.03 -13.31
N SER A 96 8.51 0.85 -14.29
CA SER A 96 7.77 2.10 -14.46
C SER A 96 6.31 1.86 -14.85
N LEU A 97 6.04 0.90 -15.74
CA LEU A 97 4.68 0.50 -16.10
C LEU A 97 3.93 -0.11 -14.91
N ALA A 98 4.58 -0.96 -14.13
CA ALA A 98 3.98 -1.57 -12.95
C ALA A 98 3.68 -0.55 -11.84
N LEU A 99 4.58 0.40 -11.58
CA LEU A 99 4.35 1.50 -10.63
C LEU A 99 3.21 2.41 -11.09
N ARG A 100 3.16 2.77 -12.38
CA ARG A 100 2.08 3.56 -12.95
C ARG A 100 0.73 2.85 -12.80
N THR A 101 0.70 1.57 -13.10
CA THR A 101 -0.49 0.74 -12.92
C THR A 101 -0.92 0.67 -11.46
N TYR A 102 0.01 0.49 -10.55
CA TYR A 102 -0.25 0.47 -9.10
C TYR A 102 -0.92 1.78 -8.64
N ALA A 103 -0.40 2.93 -9.06
CA ALA A 103 -0.99 4.23 -8.74
C ALA A 103 -2.41 4.39 -9.33
N TYR A 104 -2.61 4.01 -10.60
CA TYR A 104 -3.95 4.03 -11.21
C TYR A 104 -4.93 3.09 -10.52
N HIS A 105 -4.48 1.93 -10.08
CA HIS A 105 -5.35 0.99 -9.38
C HIS A 105 -5.88 1.57 -8.06
N TYR A 106 -5.07 2.29 -7.30
CA TYR A 106 -5.55 3.00 -6.11
C TYR A 106 -6.47 4.15 -6.46
N LEU A 107 -6.12 4.98 -7.44
CA LEU A 107 -6.95 6.09 -7.89
C LEU A 107 -8.34 5.61 -8.30
N ILE A 108 -8.43 4.59 -9.14
CA ILE A 108 -9.72 4.12 -9.65
C ILE A 108 -10.61 3.57 -8.54
N ARG A 109 -10.03 2.86 -7.57
CA ARG A 109 -10.77 2.31 -6.44
C ARG A 109 -11.23 3.38 -5.46
N MET A 110 -10.49 4.47 -5.29
CA MET A 110 -10.85 5.56 -4.38
C MET A 110 -11.83 6.57 -4.99
N TYR A 111 -11.72 6.83 -6.29
CA TYR A 111 -12.41 7.98 -6.91
C TYR A 111 -13.41 7.61 -8.00
N ALA A 112 -13.64 6.33 -8.26
CA ALA A 112 -14.60 5.87 -9.26
C ALA A 112 -15.53 4.78 -8.72
N LYS A 113 -16.53 4.45 -9.50
CA LYS A 113 -17.45 3.36 -9.20
C LYS A 113 -16.87 2.01 -9.63
N PRO A 114 -17.31 0.88 -9.02
CA PRO A 114 -16.85 -0.45 -9.39
C PRO A 114 -17.08 -0.78 -10.87
N VAL A 115 -16.04 -1.31 -11.52
CA VAL A 115 -16.02 -1.57 -12.97
C VAL A 115 -17.07 -2.58 -13.41
N ASN A 116 -17.33 -3.60 -12.63
CA ASN A 116 -18.29 -4.65 -12.92
C ASN A 116 -19.75 -4.18 -12.99
N LYS A 117 -20.05 -3.02 -12.39
CA LYS A 117 -21.39 -2.42 -12.37
C LYS A 117 -21.50 -1.15 -13.21
N TYR A 118 -20.41 -0.39 -13.30
CA TYR A 118 -20.44 0.98 -13.84
C TYR A 118 -19.26 1.24 -14.79
N PRO A 119 -19.06 0.40 -15.83
CA PRO A 119 -17.89 0.50 -16.71
C PRO A 119 -17.80 1.82 -17.47
N ASP A 120 -18.94 2.38 -17.86
CA ASP A 120 -19.03 3.60 -18.69
C ASP A 120 -19.07 4.89 -17.86
N ASN A 121 -19.09 4.79 -16.52
CA ASN A 121 -19.04 5.97 -15.65
C ASN A 121 -17.67 6.64 -15.71
N PRO A 122 -17.58 7.94 -15.32
CA PRO A 122 -16.29 8.60 -15.18
C PRO A 122 -15.35 7.84 -14.24
N GLY A 123 -14.23 7.42 -14.79
CA GLY A 123 -13.11 6.83 -14.09
C GLY A 123 -12.15 7.88 -13.52
N VAL A 124 -10.89 7.85 -13.91
CA VAL A 124 -9.85 8.82 -13.54
C VAL A 124 -9.22 9.42 -14.80
N ILE A 125 -8.35 10.39 -14.64
CA ILE A 125 -7.66 11.04 -15.76
C ILE A 125 -6.51 10.12 -16.20
N LEU A 126 -6.57 9.55 -17.40
CA LEU A 126 -5.49 8.73 -17.97
C LEU A 126 -4.40 9.63 -18.57
N ARG A 127 -3.38 9.93 -17.79
CA ARG A 127 -2.15 10.58 -18.27
C ARG A 127 -1.12 9.52 -18.60
N LEU A 128 -0.79 9.42 -19.87
CA LEU A 128 0.17 8.40 -20.38
C LEU A 128 1.51 9.01 -20.79
N THR A 129 1.62 10.32 -20.75
CA THR A 129 2.85 11.09 -20.98
C THR A 129 2.99 12.16 -19.91
N SER A 130 4.23 12.59 -19.65
CA SER A 130 4.48 13.74 -18.78
C SER A 130 4.08 15.02 -19.51
N SER A 131 2.93 15.57 -19.14
CA SER A 131 2.34 16.74 -19.79
C SER A 131 1.48 17.52 -18.80
N THR A 132 1.45 18.85 -18.97
CA THR A 132 0.59 19.75 -18.20
C THR A 132 -0.77 20.02 -18.87
N THR A 133 -1.05 19.43 -20.03
CA THR A 133 -2.32 19.64 -20.74
C THR A 133 -3.48 19.09 -19.94
N ASP A 134 -4.54 19.88 -19.83
CA ASP A 134 -5.78 19.42 -19.20
C ASP A 134 -6.50 18.42 -20.10
N ILE A 135 -6.82 17.28 -19.56
CA ILE A 135 -7.58 16.23 -20.22
C ILE A 135 -8.72 15.76 -19.30
N PRO A 136 -9.87 15.37 -19.88
CA PRO A 136 -11.02 14.91 -19.10
C PRO A 136 -10.76 13.55 -18.46
N ARG A 137 -11.61 13.17 -17.53
CA ARG A 137 -11.64 11.81 -16.96
C ARG A 137 -12.03 10.81 -18.06
N SER A 138 -11.30 9.72 -18.13
CA SER A 138 -11.65 8.57 -18.98
C SER A 138 -12.76 7.75 -18.33
N THR A 139 -13.37 6.83 -19.08
CA THR A 139 -14.32 5.88 -18.46
C THR A 139 -13.62 4.92 -17.52
N VAL A 140 -14.37 4.34 -16.60
CA VAL A 140 -13.83 3.29 -15.71
C VAL A 140 -13.26 2.15 -16.54
N LYS A 141 -13.99 1.70 -17.57
CA LYS A 141 -13.55 0.65 -18.49
C LYS A 141 -12.22 0.98 -19.15
N ASP A 142 -12.07 2.19 -19.71
CA ASP A 142 -10.84 2.59 -20.39
C ASP A 142 -9.65 2.62 -19.43
N CYS A 143 -9.89 3.04 -18.18
CA CYS A 143 -8.86 2.99 -17.14
C CYS A 143 -8.38 1.57 -16.88
N TYR A 144 -9.29 0.60 -16.74
CA TYR A 144 -8.91 -0.79 -16.54
C TYR A 144 -8.24 -1.42 -17.77
N VAL A 145 -8.70 -1.09 -18.99
CA VAL A 145 -8.03 -1.52 -20.23
C VAL A 145 -6.57 -1.02 -20.24
N GLN A 146 -6.33 0.24 -19.91
CA GLN A 146 -4.97 0.76 -19.85
C GLN A 146 -4.12 0.09 -18.76
N MET A 147 -4.69 -0.11 -17.58
CA MET A 147 -3.97 -0.81 -16.49
C MET A 147 -3.60 -2.24 -16.87
N VAL A 148 -4.49 -2.95 -17.55
CA VAL A 148 -4.20 -4.31 -18.05
C VAL A 148 -3.09 -4.27 -19.09
N ASN A 149 -3.15 -3.36 -20.06
CA ASN A 149 -2.10 -3.24 -21.07
C ASN A 149 -0.72 -2.95 -20.44
N ASP A 150 -0.67 -2.04 -19.50
CA ASP A 150 0.58 -1.68 -18.82
C ASP A 150 1.12 -2.84 -17.99
N ILE A 151 0.28 -3.51 -17.22
CA ILE A 151 0.75 -4.57 -16.31
C ILE A 151 1.14 -5.85 -17.04
N GLU A 152 0.45 -6.22 -18.12
CA GLU A 152 0.83 -7.37 -18.94
C GLU A 152 2.18 -7.14 -19.63
N LYS A 153 2.38 -5.92 -20.15
CA LYS A 153 3.67 -5.54 -20.71
C LYS A 153 4.76 -5.56 -19.63
N ALA A 154 4.48 -5.05 -18.43
CA ALA A 154 5.40 -5.10 -17.29
C ALA A 154 5.77 -6.53 -16.92
N CYS A 155 4.79 -7.44 -16.79
CA CYS A 155 5.03 -8.85 -16.51
C CYS A 155 5.96 -9.49 -17.56
N THR A 156 5.77 -9.15 -18.84
CA THR A 156 6.61 -9.66 -19.93
C THR A 156 8.04 -9.13 -19.85
N LEU A 157 8.20 -7.83 -19.63
CA LEU A 157 9.50 -7.18 -19.56
C LEU A 157 10.32 -7.57 -18.33
N LEU A 158 9.64 -7.91 -17.25
CA LEU A 158 10.26 -8.32 -15.98
C LEU A 158 10.47 -9.83 -15.86
N THR A 159 10.14 -10.61 -16.89
CA THR A 159 10.33 -12.07 -16.86
C THR A 159 11.77 -12.44 -16.53
N GLY A 160 11.95 -13.30 -15.53
CA GLY A 160 13.26 -13.75 -15.06
C GLY A 160 14.02 -12.72 -14.20
N THR A 161 13.42 -11.56 -13.93
CA THR A 161 14.05 -10.61 -13.00
C THR A 161 13.95 -11.09 -11.58
N SER A 162 15.05 -11.04 -10.86
CA SER A 162 15.12 -11.29 -9.42
C SER A 162 15.84 -10.13 -8.76
N SER A 163 15.49 -9.84 -7.51
CA SER A 163 16.19 -8.84 -6.73
C SER A 163 16.53 -9.41 -5.35
N SER A 164 17.75 -9.17 -4.91
CA SER A 164 18.16 -9.46 -3.52
C SER A 164 17.42 -8.55 -2.52
N SER A 165 16.89 -7.43 -3.00
CA SER A 165 16.08 -6.50 -2.24
C SER A 165 14.64 -6.50 -2.76
N LYS A 166 13.69 -6.80 -1.90
CA LYS A 166 12.26 -6.77 -2.22
C LYS A 166 11.68 -5.34 -2.32
N CYS A 167 12.53 -4.33 -2.36
CA CYS A 167 12.12 -2.92 -2.51
C CYS A 167 11.80 -2.55 -3.97
N TYR A 168 12.21 -3.38 -4.92
CA TYR A 168 11.96 -3.16 -6.34
C TYR A 168 10.93 -4.15 -6.87
N ILE A 169 10.16 -3.72 -7.86
CA ILE A 169 9.17 -4.58 -8.50
C ILE A 169 9.90 -5.63 -9.36
N THR A 170 9.69 -6.88 -9.03
CA THR A 170 10.14 -8.05 -9.79
C THR A 170 8.99 -8.64 -10.59
N GLU A 171 9.27 -9.69 -11.36
CA GLU A 171 8.23 -10.48 -12.05
C GLU A 171 7.09 -10.89 -11.10
N GLN A 172 7.43 -11.41 -9.91
CA GLN A 172 6.44 -11.84 -8.92
C GLN A 172 5.58 -10.67 -8.43
N ALA A 173 6.18 -9.51 -8.18
CA ALA A 173 5.45 -8.32 -7.74
C ALA A 173 4.51 -7.79 -8.84
N ALA A 174 4.96 -7.75 -10.10
CA ALA A 174 4.12 -7.37 -11.23
C ALA A 174 2.92 -8.29 -11.37
N HIS A 175 3.13 -9.61 -11.26
CA HIS A 175 2.04 -10.57 -11.26
C HIS A 175 1.09 -10.41 -10.08
N GLY A 176 1.59 -10.05 -8.89
CA GLY A 176 0.75 -9.74 -7.73
C GLY A 176 -0.16 -8.52 -7.96
N ILE A 177 0.36 -7.48 -8.62
CA ILE A 177 -0.44 -6.30 -9.03
C ILE A 177 -1.49 -6.70 -10.06
N ALA A 178 -1.10 -7.47 -11.09
CA ALA A 178 -2.01 -7.96 -12.13
C ALA A 178 -3.17 -8.78 -11.54
N ALA A 179 -2.88 -9.70 -10.63
CA ALA A 179 -3.90 -10.52 -9.99
C ALA A 179 -5.00 -9.68 -9.31
N ARG A 180 -4.62 -8.57 -8.67
CA ARG A 180 -5.58 -7.66 -8.01
C ARG A 180 -6.46 -6.92 -9.01
N ILE A 181 -5.90 -6.50 -10.15
CA ILE A 181 -6.65 -5.84 -11.23
C ILE A 181 -7.67 -6.78 -11.85
N TYR A 182 -7.26 -8.01 -12.16
CA TYR A 182 -8.17 -9.03 -12.70
C TYR A 182 -9.25 -9.45 -11.69
N LEU A 183 -8.95 -9.42 -10.39
CA LEU A 183 -9.96 -9.64 -9.36
C LEU A 183 -11.04 -8.56 -9.40
N ASP A 184 -10.68 -7.27 -9.51
CA ASP A 184 -11.63 -6.17 -9.63
C ASP A 184 -12.49 -6.28 -10.91
N LEU A 185 -11.90 -6.78 -12.01
CA LEU A 185 -12.60 -7.04 -13.26
C LEU A 185 -13.55 -8.26 -13.20
N GLY A 186 -13.44 -9.11 -12.18
CA GLY A 186 -14.14 -10.38 -12.09
C GLY A 186 -13.59 -11.47 -13.03
N ASP A 187 -12.41 -11.23 -13.62
CA ASP A 187 -11.71 -12.22 -14.44
C ASP A 187 -10.87 -13.15 -13.54
N TYR A 188 -11.54 -14.10 -12.92
CA TYR A 188 -10.92 -15.01 -11.98
C TYR A 188 -9.93 -15.99 -12.64
N THR A 189 -10.05 -16.24 -13.93
CA THR A 189 -9.13 -17.12 -14.67
C THR A 189 -7.75 -16.47 -14.76
N ASN A 190 -7.68 -15.25 -15.29
CA ASN A 190 -6.42 -14.52 -15.37
C ASN A 190 -5.92 -14.13 -13.97
N GLY A 191 -6.81 -13.69 -13.07
CA GLY A 191 -6.48 -13.38 -11.69
C GLY A 191 -5.78 -14.55 -10.98
N THR A 192 -6.31 -15.77 -11.09
CA THR A 192 -5.71 -16.98 -10.50
C THR A 192 -4.37 -17.32 -11.16
N SER A 193 -4.28 -17.21 -12.48
CA SER A 193 -3.04 -17.44 -13.21
C SER A 193 -1.91 -16.52 -12.71
N HIS A 194 -2.19 -15.23 -12.61
CA HIS A 194 -1.23 -14.24 -12.11
C HIS A 194 -0.90 -14.44 -10.63
N ALA A 195 -1.89 -14.75 -9.80
CA ALA A 195 -1.65 -15.08 -8.39
C ALA A 195 -0.70 -16.26 -8.20
N ASN A 196 -0.89 -17.33 -8.96
CA ASN A 196 -0.01 -18.50 -8.94
C ASN A 196 1.43 -18.15 -9.35
N LYS A 197 1.61 -17.32 -10.36
CA LYS A 197 2.94 -16.84 -10.77
C LYS A 197 3.57 -15.94 -9.69
N ALA A 198 2.81 -15.07 -9.07
CA ALA A 198 3.29 -14.25 -7.97
C ALA A 198 3.76 -15.07 -6.77
N LEU A 199 3.15 -16.23 -6.53
CA LEU A 199 3.44 -17.12 -5.41
C LEU A 199 4.45 -18.23 -5.74
N SER A 200 4.93 -18.32 -6.97
CA SER A 200 5.74 -19.46 -7.45
C SER A 200 7.02 -19.72 -6.64
N GLU A 201 7.59 -18.67 -6.06
CA GLU A 201 8.83 -18.75 -5.26
C GLU A 201 8.62 -18.35 -3.80
N ILE A 202 7.36 -18.24 -3.38
CA ILE A 202 7.00 -17.78 -2.03
C ILE A 202 6.79 -18.99 -1.12
N THR A 203 7.41 -18.95 0.03
CA THR A 203 7.23 -19.95 1.08
C THR A 203 6.52 -19.31 2.28
N LEU A 204 5.44 -19.91 2.72
CA LEU A 204 4.72 -19.47 3.90
C LEU A 204 5.64 -19.50 5.13
N MET A 205 5.57 -18.47 5.94
CA MET A 205 6.28 -18.40 7.21
C MET A 205 5.77 -19.47 8.19
N SER A 206 6.66 -19.93 9.06
CA SER A 206 6.22 -20.68 10.23
C SER A 206 5.34 -19.83 11.14
N LYS A 207 4.50 -20.50 11.97
CA LYS A 207 3.70 -19.77 12.98
C LYS A 207 4.56 -18.94 13.94
N ALA A 208 5.77 -19.36 14.24
CA ALA A 208 6.69 -18.63 15.10
C ALA A 208 7.26 -17.38 14.40
N ASP A 209 7.64 -17.51 13.14
CA ASP A 209 8.15 -16.38 12.36
C ASP A 209 7.05 -15.36 12.09
N TYR A 210 5.82 -15.81 11.80
CA TYR A 210 4.66 -14.94 11.64
C TYR A 210 4.44 -14.02 12.86
N LYS A 211 4.58 -14.57 14.07
CA LYS A 211 4.45 -13.79 15.30
C LYS A 211 5.59 -12.80 15.52
N ASN A 212 6.80 -13.13 15.12
CA ASN A 212 8.01 -12.44 15.55
C ASN A 212 8.74 -11.67 14.46
N LYS A 213 8.50 -11.99 13.18
CA LYS A 213 9.31 -11.49 12.05
C LYS A 213 8.51 -11.00 10.86
N PHE A 214 7.23 -10.75 11.02
CA PHE A 214 6.36 -10.44 9.86
C PHE A 214 6.85 -9.26 9.03
N CYS A 215 7.40 -8.27 9.65
CA CYS A 215 7.84 -7.05 8.97
C CYS A 215 9.35 -6.99 8.64
N GLU A 216 10.10 -8.02 8.99
CA GLU A 216 11.48 -8.15 8.48
C GLU A 216 11.46 -8.83 7.11
N ASN A 217 12.60 -8.92 6.46
CA ASN A 217 12.73 -9.60 5.18
C ASN A 217 12.36 -11.09 5.34
N ASN A 218 11.09 -11.37 5.31
CA ASN A 218 10.51 -12.68 5.52
C ASN A 218 10.24 -13.39 4.18
N THR A 219 9.89 -14.67 4.25
CA THR A 219 9.70 -15.51 3.05
C THR A 219 8.40 -15.19 2.31
N GLU A 220 7.39 -14.60 2.95
CA GLU A 220 6.10 -14.30 2.33
C GLU A 220 6.06 -12.94 1.63
N THR A 221 6.91 -11.99 2.01
CA THR A 221 6.93 -10.67 1.39
C THR A 221 7.41 -10.78 -0.06
N ILE A 222 6.61 -10.31 -0.99
CA ILE A 222 6.94 -10.24 -2.42
C ILE A 222 7.60 -8.91 -2.74
N TRP A 223 7.00 -7.82 -2.28
CA TRP A 223 7.46 -6.46 -2.51
C TRP A 223 7.02 -5.53 -1.37
N TYR A 224 7.83 -4.54 -1.05
CA TYR A 224 7.49 -3.51 -0.06
C TYR A 224 8.17 -2.18 -0.39
N PHE A 225 7.57 -1.10 0.04
CA PHE A 225 8.24 0.20 0.05
C PHE A 225 9.19 0.29 1.24
N THR A 226 10.45 0.62 0.97
CA THR A 226 11.47 0.73 2.02
C THR A 226 11.35 2.06 2.75
N CYS A 227 11.54 2.03 4.06
CA CYS A 227 11.81 3.19 4.88
C CYS A 227 13.12 2.97 5.63
N THR A 228 14.05 3.88 5.45
CA THR A 228 15.35 3.85 6.15
C THR A 228 15.37 4.87 7.28
N SER A 229 16.40 4.83 8.11
CA SER A 229 16.59 5.83 9.16
C SER A 229 16.76 7.27 8.63
N THR A 230 17.15 7.41 7.37
CA THR A 230 17.26 8.70 6.68
C THR A 230 15.94 9.15 6.05
N ASP A 231 15.04 8.20 5.76
CA ASP A 231 13.76 8.42 5.05
C ASP A 231 12.56 8.28 5.99
N LYS A 232 12.76 8.58 7.25
CA LYS A 232 11.75 8.37 8.27
C LYS A 232 10.51 9.23 8.08
N GLN A 233 9.38 8.60 8.19
CA GLN A 233 8.07 9.24 8.12
C GLN A 233 7.68 9.99 9.39
N SER A 234 8.61 10.15 10.33
CA SER A 234 8.32 10.80 11.60
C SER A 234 7.23 10.06 12.40
N PHE A 235 6.64 10.76 13.34
CA PHE A 235 5.56 10.25 14.19
C PHE A 235 4.24 9.99 13.45
N LEU A 236 4.15 10.34 12.17
CA LEU A 236 2.98 10.06 11.32
C LEU A 236 3.12 8.75 10.54
N SER A 237 3.98 7.84 10.98
CA SER A 237 4.14 6.53 10.34
C SER A 237 2.90 5.65 10.50
N LEU A 238 2.73 4.72 9.57
CA LEU A 238 1.66 3.73 9.60
C LEU A 238 1.52 3.02 10.96
N PRO A 239 2.60 2.53 11.57
CA PRO A 239 2.52 1.87 12.87
C PRO A 239 2.03 2.78 13.98
N ALA A 240 2.41 4.06 13.95
CA ALA A 240 2.13 5.00 15.03
C ALA A 240 0.62 5.17 15.31
N PHE A 241 -0.24 4.99 14.31
CA PHE A 241 -1.69 5.11 14.49
C PHE A 241 -2.34 3.88 15.13
N TRP A 242 -1.71 2.71 14.98
CA TRP A 242 -2.21 1.45 15.48
C TRP A 242 -1.68 1.08 16.88
N TYR A 243 -0.55 1.69 17.28
CA TYR A 243 0.03 1.36 18.56
C TYR A 243 -0.76 1.94 19.72
N TYR A 244 -0.86 1.14 20.75
CA TYR A 244 -1.37 1.60 22.02
C TYR A 244 -0.42 2.62 22.64
N CYS A 245 -0.96 3.79 22.97
CA CYS A 245 -0.28 4.82 23.73
C CYS A 245 -0.70 4.70 25.19
N ASP A 246 0.16 4.15 26.04
CA ASP A 246 -0.04 4.11 27.48
C ASP A 246 0.99 5.01 28.15
N GLN A 247 0.50 5.95 28.94
CA GLN A 247 1.39 6.91 29.61
C GLN A 247 2.12 6.31 30.82
N ASP A 248 1.64 5.18 31.35
CA ASP A 248 2.12 4.64 32.62
C ASP A 248 2.72 3.25 32.56
N SER A 249 2.83 2.60 31.41
CA SER A 249 3.07 1.18 31.38
C SER A 249 4.33 0.71 30.69
N THR A 250 4.58 -0.57 30.91
CA THR A 250 5.58 -1.41 30.27
C THR A 250 5.35 -1.65 28.78
N TYR A 251 4.21 -1.22 28.23
CA TYR A 251 3.93 -1.26 26.78
C TYR A 251 4.53 -0.05 26.10
N VAL A 252 4.98 -0.23 24.89
CA VAL A 252 5.67 0.83 24.16
C VAL A 252 4.74 2.01 23.91
N LYS A 253 5.19 3.18 24.30
CA LYS A 253 4.43 4.43 24.34
C LYS A 253 4.38 5.18 23.02
N ASP A 254 4.67 4.55 21.89
CA ASP A 254 5.05 5.27 20.68
C ASP A 254 3.94 5.47 19.68
N GLY A 255 2.74 5.04 20.02
CA GLY A 255 1.58 5.19 19.17
C GLY A 255 0.68 6.34 19.58
N TYR A 256 -0.11 6.80 18.63
CA TYR A 256 -1.20 7.74 18.88
C TYR A 256 -2.47 7.06 19.35
N SER A 257 -2.54 5.74 19.29
CA SER A 257 -3.78 4.97 19.56
C SER A 257 -5.00 5.52 18.78
N SER A 258 -4.76 6.13 17.62
CA SER A 258 -5.84 6.71 16.83
C SER A 258 -6.79 5.66 16.30
N LEU A 259 -6.26 4.47 16.02
CA LEU A 259 -6.99 3.32 15.50
C LEU A 259 -6.93 2.17 16.50
N GLY A 260 -8.05 1.55 16.73
CA GLY A 260 -8.20 0.28 17.42
C GLY A 260 -8.74 -0.78 16.46
N VAL A 261 -8.78 -2.01 16.92
CA VAL A 261 -9.35 -3.13 16.19
C VAL A 261 -10.78 -3.31 16.63
N ALA A 262 -11.70 -3.47 15.68
CA ALA A 262 -13.09 -3.72 15.97
C ALA A 262 -13.25 -5.03 16.75
N LYS A 263 -14.12 -5.02 17.77
CA LYS A 263 -14.37 -6.22 18.57
C LYS A 263 -14.94 -7.35 17.71
N GLU A 264 -15.77 -7.00 16.76
CA GLU A 264 -16.43 -7.91 15.82
C GLU A 264 -15.40 -8.71 15.02
N LEU A 265 -14.31 -8.07 14.57
CA LEU A 265 -13.21 -8.77 13.90
C LEU A 265 -12.53 -9.77 14.85
N ILE A 266 -12.31 -9.41 16.09
CA ILE A 266 -11.68 -10.32 17.07
C ILE A 266 -12.57 -11.52 17.39
N ASP A 267 -13.89 -11.31 17.45
CA ASP A 267 -14.85 -12.34 17.81
C ASP A 267 -15.01 -13.44 16.73
N ILE A 268 -14.68 -13.14 15.48
CA ILE A 268 -14.71 -14.15 14.40
C ILE A 268 -13.45 -15.03 14.33
N PHE A 269 -12.38 -14.66 15.02
CA PHE A 269 -11.19 -15.53 15.08
C PHE A 269 -11.45 -16.72 16.01
N ASP A 270 -11.18 -17.92 15.50
CA ASP A 270 -11.10 -19.12 16.32
C ASP A 270 -10.00 -18.97 17.38
N ASP A 271 -10.16 -19.60 18.54
CA ASP A 271 -9.16 -19.53 19.62
C ASP A 271 -7.80 -20.14 19.23
N THR A 272 -7.79 -21.02 18.25
CA THR A 272 -6.58 -21.62 17.69
C THR A 272 -5.94 -20.75 16.59
N ASP A 273 -6.62 -19.71 16.13
CA ASP A 273 -6.10 -18.84 15.08
C ASP A 273 -4.96 -17.99 15.62
N ILE A 274 -3.78 -18.19 15.01
CA ILE A 274 -2.56 -17.49 15.38
C ILE A 274 -2.70 -15.97 15.29
N ARG A 275 -3.52 -15.47 14.35
CA ARG A 275 -3.74 -14.03 14.14
C ARG A 275 -4.35 -13.36 15.38
N LYS A 276 -5.15 -14.08 16.15
CA LYS A 276 -5.75 -13.59 17.41
C LYS A 276 -4.68 -13.14 18.41
N THR A 277 -3.50 -13.75 18.37
CA THR A 277 -2.38 -13.40 19.26
C THR A 277 -1.69 -12.09 18.91
N LEU A 278 -1.99 -11.50 17.74
CA LEU A 278 -1.45 -10.21 17.32
C LEU A 278 -2.15 -9.02 17.96
N PHE A 279 -3.23 -9.27 18.68
CA PHE A 279 -4.03 -8.23 19.33
C PHE A 279 -3.92 -8.30 20.84
N VAL A 280 -4.04 -7.16 21.50
CA VAL A 280 -4.07 -7.02 22.94
C VAL A 280 -5.32 -6.27 23.36
N LYS A 281 -5.94 -6.68 24.45
CA LYS A 281 -7.10 -5.99 25.02
C LYS A 281 -6.65 -5.15 26.21
N ILE A 282 -6.89 -3.85 26.13
CA ILE A 282 -6.57 -2.87 27.17
C ILE A 282 -7.80 -1.98 27.38
N ASP A 283 -8.26 -1.82 28.62
CA ASP A 283 -9.43 -1.01 28.97
C ASP A 283 -10.68 -1.31 28.12
N GLY A 284 -10.88 -2.60 27.82
CA GLY A 284 -12.02 -3.05 27.03
C GLY A 284 -11.87 -2.91 25.51
N LYS A 285 -10.81 -2.26 25.01
CA LYS A 285 -10.54 -2.07 23.58
C LYS A 285 -9.43 -2.98 23.09
N TYR A 286 -9.46 -3.32 21.82
CA TYR A 286 -8.42 -4.12 21.17
C TYR A 286 -7.48 -3.24 20.36
N TYR A 287 -6.20 -3.51 20.48
CA TYR A 287 -5.11 -2.83 19.79
C TYR A 287 -4.17 -3.83 19.17
N LYS A 288 -3.44 -3.43 18.13
CA LYS A 288 -2.34 -4.23 17.62
C LYS A 288 -1.25 -4.34 18.68
N ARG A 289 -0.78 -5.56 18.87
CA ARG A 289 0.29 -5.82 19.81
C ARG A 289 1.60 -5.28 19.25
N ASN A 290 2.36 -4.63 20.11
CA ASN A 290 3.71 -4.19 19.78
C ASN A 290 4.58 -5.34 19.23
N GLY A 291 5.31 -5.09 18.15
CA GLY A 291 6.15 -6.08 17.47
C GLY A 291 5.40 -7.10 16.65
N SER A 292 4.08 -6.92 16.48
CA SER A 292 3.26 -7.81 15.68
C SER A 292 2.92 -7.18 14.33
N TYR A 293 2.49 -7.99 13.42
CA TYR A 293 1.89 -7.77 12.09
C TYR A 293 2.38 -6.58 11.24
N VAL A 294 2.46 -5.38 11.77
CA VAL A 294 2.85 -4.17 11.02
C VAL A 294 4.29 -3.78 11.27
N THR A 295 4.85 -4.23 12.38
CA THR A 295 6.19 -3.83 12.79
C THR A 295 6.97 -4.99 13.38
N CYS A 296 8.24 -4.94 13.08
CA CYS A 296 9.20 -5.85 13.62
C CYS A 296 9.62 -5.44 14.96
N LYS A 297 9.90 -5.92 15.91
CA LYS A 297 10.68 -5.62 17.11
C LYS A 297 10.72 -4.17 17.52
N ILE A 298 9.72 -3.74 18.17
CA ILE A 298 9.82 -2.52 18.94
C ILE A 298 10.46 -2.88 20.26
N ASN A 299 11.73 -2.60 20.38
CA ASN A 299 12.49 -2.90 21.59
C ASN A 299 12.43 -1.76 22.59
N SER A 300 12.33 -0.56 22.10
CA SER A 300 12.21 0.64 22.90
C SER A 300 11.72 1.80 22.06
N ARG A 301 11.22 2.82 22.70
CA ARG A 301 10.76 4.04 22.06
C ARG A 301 11.81 4.69 21.16
N LYS A 302 13.07 4.53 21.47
CA LYS A 302 14.17 5.12 20.70
C LYS A 302 14.47 4.38 19.42
N ASN A 303 14.13 3.09 19.35
CA ASN A 303 14.51 2.19 18.28
C ASN A 303 13.31 1.64 17.53
N ASP A 304 12.12 2.14 17.81
CA ASP A 304 10.91 1.66 17.20
C ASP A 304 10.45 2.54 16.04
N ASP A 305 9.29 2.22 15.55
CA ASP A 305 8.75 2.81 14.35
C ASP A 305 8.18 4.20 14.54
N SER A 306 8.28 4.78 15.73
CA SER A 306 7.90 6.17 15.93
C SER A 306 8.73 7.12 15.07
N ASP A 307 9.92 6.70 14.67
CA ASP A 307 10.76 7.41 13.71
C ASP A 307 10.46 7.06 12.24
N GLY A 308 9.52 6.16 11.98
CA GLY A 308 9.07 5.81 10.64
C GLY A 308 9.99 4.88 9.86
N THR A 309 10.90 4.18 10.51
CA THR A 309 11.88 3.32 9.83
C THR A 309 11.40 1.90 9.58
N LYS A 310 10.25 1.51 10.13
CA LYS A 310 9.72 0.16 10.04
C LYS A 310 8.23 0.16 9.78
N GLY A 311 7.76 -0.91 9.21
CA GLY A 311 6.34 -1.13 8.98
C GLY A 311 5.71 -0.22 7.93
N SER A 312 6.49 0.31 7.03
CA SER A 312 5.98 0.97 5.84
C SER A 312 5.39 -0.07 4.91
N GLY A 313 4.15 -0.37 5.10
CA GLY A 313 3.29 -1.09 4.17
C GLY A 313 3.88 -2.28 3.42
N THR A 314 3.74 -3.43 3.97
CA THR A 314 3.85 -4.70 3.24
C THR A 314 2.58 -5.01 2.47
#